data_c162979000f6fd09e8d57eb3ba999469
#
_entry.id   c162979000f6fd09e8d57eb3ba999469
#
_cell.length_a   1.000
_cell.length_b   1.000
_cell.length_c   1.000
_cell.angle_alpha   90.00
_cell.angle_beta   90.00
_cell.angle_gamma   90.00
#
_symmetry.space_group_name_H-M   'P 1'
#
loop_
_entity.id
_entity.type
_entity.pdbx_description
1 polymer ?
#
loop_
_entity_poly.entity_id
_entity_poly.type
_entity_poly.pdbx_seq_one_letter_code
_entity_poly.pdbx_strand_id
1 'polypeptide(L)'
;GLGGLTGANCLAKQGHSVLLLENHYQFGGLATWFKRAGGHIFDISLHGFPVGMIKSCRRYWTKEIADSIVQLKNIRFVNPQYDLRTTFDRMDFTNILHNTFKIARERVEEFYDHLRKMDYFAQDGRTIGDLLEEFFPGRDDVKRLLLEPISYANGSSFMDPAIAYGIVFTNFMRKGIYTFKDG
;
A
#
# COMPACT_ATOMS: atom_id res chain seq x y z
N GLY A 1 -15.47 8.80 -9.70
CA GLY A 1 -14.23 8.33 -9.06
C GLY A 1 -13.02 8.49 -9.97
N LEU A 2 -11.82 8.07 -9.51
CA LEU A 2 -10.54 8.25 -10.23
C LEU A 2 -10.55 7.66 -11.65
N GLY A 3 -11.22 6.53 -11.88
CA GLY A 3 -11.32 5.93 -13.21
C GLY A 3 -12.00 6.85 -14.21
N GLY A 4 -13.17 7.39 -13.84
CA GLY A 4 -13.90 8.34 -14.68
C GLY A 4 -13.14 9.65 -14.92
N LEU A 5 -12.52 10.19 -13.86
CA LEU A 5 -11.67 11.39 -13.97
C LEU A 5 -10.47 11.15 -14.90
N THR A 6 -9.80 10.00 -14.78
CA THR A 6 -8.67 9.65 -15.65
C THR A 6 -9.10 9.49 -17.10
N GLY A 7 -10.21 8.78 -17.34
CA GLY A 7 -10.77 8.60 -18.69
C GLY A 7 -11.16 9.94 -19.33
N ALA A 8 -11.87 10.80 -18.60
CA ALA A 8 -12.25 12.12 -19.04
C ALA A 8 -11.01 12.99 -19.41
N ASN A 9 -9.98 12.98 -18.53
CA ASN A 9 -8.74 13.71 -18.79
C ASN A 9 -8.00 13.18 -20.03
N CYS A 10 -7.93 11.87 -20.21
CA CYS A 10 -7.29 11.27 -21.38
C CYS A 10 -8.01 11.64 -22.69
N LEU A 11 -9.33 11.60 -22.70
CA LEU A 11 -10.15 11.96 -23.87
C LEU A 11 -10.02 13.46 -24.18
N ALA A 12 -10.10 14.31 -23.16
CA ALA A 12 -9.94 15.76 -23.35
C ALA A 12 -8.56 16.13 -23.92
N LYS A 13 -7.49 15.46 -23.45
CA LYS A 13 -6.13 15.63 -24.02
C LYS A 13 -6.01 15.22 -25.48
N GLN A 14 -6.91 14.37 -25.96
CA GLN A 14 -6.98 13.98 -27.38
C GLN A 14 -7.91 14.86 -28.20
N GLY A 15 -8.42 15.93 -27.62
CA GLY A 15 -9.27 16.91 -28.30
C GLY A 15 -10.76 16.58 -28.33
N HIS A 16 -11.18 15.54 -27.60
CA HIS A 16 -12.61 15.20 -27.49
C HIS A 16 -13.33 16.17 -26.51
N SER A 17 -14.57 16.52 -26.86
CA SER A 17 -15.48 17.16 -25.91
C SER A 17 -15.98 16.13 -24.92
N VAL A 18 -15.78 16.39 -23.61
CA VAL A 18 -16.07 15.45 -22.56
C VAL A 18 -17.03 16.06 -21.56
N LEU A 19 -18.13 15.37 -21.25
CA LEU A 19 -19.04 15.69 -20.14
C LEU A 19 -18.78 14.70 -19.00
N LEU A 20 -18.35 15.23 -17.85
CA LEU A 20 -18.16 14.47 -16.63
C LEU A 20 -19.29 14.74 -15.65
N LEU A 21 -20.06 13.70 -15.31
CA LEU A 21 -21.15 13.79 -14.35
C LEU A 21 -20.73 13.18 -13.02
N GLU A 22 -20.91 13.91 -11.92
CA GLU A 22 -20.66 13.44 -10.56
C GLU A 22 -21.90 13.73 -9.69
N ASN A 23 -22.37 12.73 -8.96
CA ASN A 23 -23.53 12.84 -8.09
C ASN A 23 -23.17 13.32 -6.67
N HIS A 24 -21.90 13.19 -6.29
CA HIS A 24 -21.41 13.67 -4.99
C HIS A 24 -20.95 15.12 -5.08
N TYR A 25 -20.95 15.84 -3.97
CA TYR A 25 -20.50 17.23 -3.91
C TYR A 25 -18.97 17.39 -4.15
N GLN A 26 -18.21 16.30 -4.06
CA GLN A 26 -16.77 16.25 -4.33
C GLN A 26 -16.45 15.22 -5.42
N PHE A 27 -15.50 15.57 -6.28
CA PHE A 27 -14.90 14.61 -7.22
C PHE A 27 -13.96 13.64 -6.51
N GLY A 28 -13.74 12.46 -7.10
CA GLY A 28 -12.76 11.48 -6.61
C GLY A 28 -13.35 10.12 -6.26
N GLY A 29 -14.64 10.06 -5.95
CA GLY A 29 -15.28 8.82 -5.47
C GLY A 29 -14.71 8.42 -4.10
N LEU A 30 -14.17 7.20 -3.97
CA LEU A 30 -13.53 6.76 -2.72
C LEU A 30 -12.19 7.46 -2.46
N ALA A 31 -11.49 7.96 -3.48
CA ALA A 31 -10.27 8.74 -3.31
C ALA A 31 -10.64 10.22 -3.05
N THR A 32 -11.19 10.48 -1.89
CA THR A 32 -11.62 11.80 -1.43
C THR A 32 -11.33 11.96 0.07
N TRP A 33 -11.72 13.09 0.62
CA TRP A 33 -11.44 13.45 2.00
C TRP A 33 -12.68 14.09 2.67
N PHE A 34 -12.65 14.19 3.98
CA PHE A 34 -13.67 14.92 4.75
C PHE A 34 -13.01 15.76 5.85
N LYS A 35 -13.70 16.82 6.25
CA LYS A 35 -13.28 17.70 7.35
C LYS A 35 -13.99 17.36 8.66
N ARG A 36 -13.27 17.56 9.78
CA ARG A 36 -13.81 17.55 11.13
C ARG A 36 -13.60 18.89 11.82
N ALA A 37 -14.23 19.08 12.97
CA ALA A 37 -14.05 20.26 13.80
C ALA A 37 -12.55 20.52 14.10
N GLY A 38 -12.14 21.78 14.12
CA GLY A 38 -10.72 22.17 14.26
C GLY A 38 -9.94 22.21 12.94
N GLY A 39 -10.60 22.01 11.77
CA GLY A 39 -9.96 22.09 10.45
C GLY A 39 -9.21 20.83 10.04
N HIS A 40 -9.32 19.74 10.80
CA HIS A 40 -8.68 18.47 10.48
C HIS A 40 -9.26 17.86 9.20
N ILE A 41 -8.38 17.42 8.30
CA ILE A 41 -8.70 16.74 7.05
C ILE A 41 -8.30 15.26 7.18
N PHE A 42 -9.20 14.38 6.77
CA PHE A 42 -9.01 12.92 6.77
C PHE A 42 -9.26 12.36 5.38
N ASP A 43 -8.30 11.64 4.84
CA ASP A 43 -8.47 10.89 3.62
C ASP A 43 -9.37 9.66 3.86
N ILE A 44 -10.22 9.34 2.87
CA ILE A 44 -11.12 8.20 2.99
C ILE A 44 -10.42 6.88 2.65
N SER A 45 -9.57 6.83 1.63
CA SER A 45 -8.99 5.56 1.20
C SER A 45 -7.55 5.62 0.70
N LEU A 46 -7.07 6.74 0.21
CA LEU A 46 -5.73 6.83 -0.41
C LEU A 46 -4.69 7.34 0.59
N HIS A 47 -4.36 6.54 1.60
CA HIS A 47 -3.43 6.91 2.66
C HIS A 47 -1.95 6.76 2.25
N GLY A 48 -1.68 5.86 1.31
CA GLY A 48 -0.34 5.61 0.79
C GLY A 48 -0.37 4.64 -0.39
N PHE A 49 0.61 4.74 -1.27
CA PHE A 49 0.66 3.96 -2.50
C PHE A 49 2.11 3.63 -2.92
N PRO A 50 2.30 2.59 -3.76
CA PRO A 50 3.60 2.25 -4.30
C PRO A 50 4.14 3.32 -5.26
N VAL A 51 5.46 3.37 -5.44
CA VAL A 51 6.18 4.30 -6.33
C VAL A 51 5.65 4.33 -7.78
N GLY A 52 4.99 3.28 -8.22
CA GLY A 52 4.37 3.20 -9.56
C GLY A 52 3.38 4.32 -9.86
N MET A 53 2.77 4.92 -8.84
CA MET A 53 1.86 6.06 -8.98
C MET A 53 2.50 7.25 -9.70
N ILE A 54 3.80 7.51 -9.47
CA ILE A 54 4.54 8.57 -10.16
C ILE A 54 4.47 8.40 -11.68
N LYS A 55 4.71 7.16 -12.16
CA LYS A 55 4.65 6.86 -13.59
C LYS A 55 3.23 7.01 -14.13
N SER A 56 2.23 6.56 -13.38
CA SER A 56 0.82 6.70 -13.74
C SER A 56 0.39 8.17 -13.83
N CYS A 57 0.80 8.99 -12.86
CA CYS A 57 0.51 10.42 -12.87
C CYS A 57 1.16 11.13 -14.06
N ARG A 58 2.42 10.84 -14.38
CA ARG A 58 3.10 11.41 -15.56
C ARG A 58 2.42 11.02 -16.87
N ARG A 59 1.92 9.81 -16.96
CA ARG A 59 1.30 9.29 -18.19
C ARG A 59 -0.11 9.83 -18.40
N TYR A 60 -0.93 9.81 -17.36
CA TYR A 60 -2.38 10.04 -17.48
C TYR A 60 -2.82 11.41 -16.94
N TRP A 61 -2.03 12.06 -16.10
CA TRP A 61 -2.34 13.34 -15.48
C TRP A 61 -1.35 14.42 -15.92
N THR A 62 -0.57 14.95 -14.99
CA THR A 62 0.44 15.98 -15.28
C THR A 62 1.76 15.69 -14.57
N LYS A 63 2.82 16.39 -15.05
CA LYS A 63 4.13 16.32 -14.40
C LYS A 63 4.10 16.92 -12.99
N GLU A 64 3.36 17.98 -12.79
CA GLU A 64 3.23 18.69 -11.50
C GLU A 64 2.62 17.76 -10.46
N ILE A 65 1.55 17.02 -10.79
CA ILE A 65 0.95 16.03 -9.89
C ILE A 65 1.97 14.90 -9.59
N ALA A 66 2.69 14.41 -10.58
CA ALA A 66 3.70 13.39 -10.37
C ALA A 66 4.87 13.87 -9.48
N ASP A 67 5.28 15.11 -9.63
CA ASP A 67 6.38 15.73 -8.87
C ASP A 67 5.96 16.12 -7.44
N SER A 68 4.67 16.18 -7.14
CA SER A 68 4.15 16.34 -5.77
C SER A 68 4.18 15.05 -4.94
N ILE A 69 4.49 13.90 -5.56
CA ILE A 69 4.56 12.63 -4.86
C ILE A 69 5.88 12.52 -4.10
N VAL A 70 5.79 12.28 -2.80
CA VAL A 70 6.93 12.16 -1.88
C VAL A 70 6.91 10.82 -1.16
N GLN A 71 8.11 10.31 -0.82
CA GLN A 71 8.24 9.10 -0.02
C GLN A 71 7.95 9.37 1.46
N LEU A 72 7.16 8.53 2.08
CA LEU A 72 6.99 8.50 3.53
C LEU A 72 8.22 7.85 4.17
N LYS A 73 8.98 8.62 4.94
CA LYS A 73 10.24 8.17 5.59
C LYS A 73 10.12 7.94 7.09
N ASN A 74 8.98 8.20 7.67
CA ASN A 74 8.76 8.10 9.11
C ASN A 74 7.34 7.60 9.39
N ILE A 75 7.09 6.37 8.98
CA ILE A 75 5.81 5.70 9.22
C ILE A 75 5.86 5.13 10.63
N ARG A 76 4.86 5.41 11.46
CA ARG A 76 4.76 4.92 12.82
C ARG A 76 3.60 3.95 12.95
N PHE A 77 3.88 2.75 13.39
CA PHE A 77 2.89 1.74 13.76
C PHE A 77 2.79 1.68 15.28
N VAL A 78 1.60 1.93 15.80
CA VAL A 78 1.34 1.95 17.25
C VAL A 78 0.15 1.05 17.56
N ASN A 79 0.37 0.04 18.36
CA ASN A 79 -0.65 -0.81 18.93
C ASN A 79 -0.22 -1.31 20.32
N PRO A 80 -1.05 -2.04 21.07
CA PRO A 80 -0.68 -2.54 22.40
C PRO A 80 0.57 -3.44 22.45
N GLN A 81 1.01 -4.01 21.32
CA GLN A 81 2.15 -4.94 21.25
C GLN A 81 3.46 -4.24 20.91
N TYR A 82 3.41 -3.15 20.14
CA TYR A 82 4.61 -2.42 19.71
C TYR A 82 4.34 -0.95 19.34
N ASP A 83 5.38 -0.15 19.41
CA ASP A 83 5.48 1.21 18.88
C ASP A 83 6.74 1.26 18.02
N LEU A 84 6.57 1.20 16.70
CA LEU A 84 7.66 1.08 15.74
C LEU A 84 7.64 2.23 14.74
N ARG A 85 8.84 2.65 14.33
CA ARG A 85 9.03 3.59 13.22
C ARG A 85 9.79 2.90 12.11
N THR A 86 9.36 3.15 10.86
CA THR A 86 9.93 2.49 9.69
C THR A 86 9.88 3.40 8.47
N THR A 87 10.85 3.24 7.57
CA THR A 87 10.83 3.76 6.20
C THR A 87 10.04 2.85 5.27
N PHE A 88 9.67 1.67 5.76
CA PHE A 88 9.02 0.60 5.00
C PHE A 88 9.83 0.13 3.77
N ASP A 89 11.14 0.27 3.80
CA ASP A 89 12.00 -0.43 2.84
C ASP A 89 12.42 -1.80 3.36
N ARG A 90 12.88 -2.65 2.45
CA ARG A 90 13.23 -4.04 2.76
C ARG A 90 14.27 -4.17 3.88
N MET A 91 15.31 -3.33 3.84
CA MET A 91 16.40 -3.43 4.81
C MET A 91 15.95 -3.01 6.21
N ASP A 92 15.22 -1.90 6.30
CA ASP A 92 14.69 -1.38 7.56
C ASP A 92 13.70 -2.38 8.18
N PHE A 93 12.80 -2.91 7.38
CA PHE A 93 11.82 -3.88 7.85
C PHE A 93 12.46 -5.22 8.26
N THR A 94 13.50 -5.68 7.53
CA THR A 94 14.34 -6.82 7.94
C THR A 94 15.01 -6.57 9.28
N ASN A 95 15.53 -5.37 9.51
CA ASN A 95 16.13 -5.01 10.80
C ASN A 95 15.11 -5.01 11.94
N ILE A 96 13.90 -4.53 11.72
CA ILE A 96 12.81 -4.60 12.70
C ILE A 96 12.50 -6.06 13.05
N LEU A 97 12.28 -6.91 12.06
CA LEU A 97 11.99 -8.34 12.26
C LEU A 97 13.14 -9.04 13.02
N HIS A 98 14.39 -8.75 12.68
CA HIS A 98 15.55 -9.33 13.33
C HIS A 98 15.78 -8.79 14.75
N ASN A 99 15.85 -7.46 14.90
CA ASN A 99 16.27 -6.85 16.15
C ASN A 99 15.16 -6.82 17.19
N THR A 100 13.92 -6.54 16.78
CA THR A 100 12.78 -6.43 17.69
C THR A 100 12.10 -7.78 17.91
N PHE A 101 11.80 -8.48 16.82
CA PHE A 101 11.04 -9.74 16.87
C PHE A 101 11.92 -11.00 16.93
N LYS A 102 13.26 -10.86 16.90
CA LYS A 102 14.23 -11.95 17.01
C LYS A 102 14.09 -13.03 15.95
N ILE A 103 13.66 -12.66 14.74
CA ILE A 103 13.62 -13.56 13.59
C ILE A 103 15.02 -13.62 12.95
N ALA A 104 15.47 -14.82 12.62
CA ALA A 104 16.74 -15.01 11.88
C ALA A 104 16.66 -14.30 10.52
N ARG A 105 17.74 -13.60 10.12
CA ARG A 105 17.79 -12.86 8.85
C ARG A 105 17.55 -13.78 7.66
N GLU A 106 18.10 -14.98 7.70
CA GLU A 106 17.95 -16.01 6.66
C GLU A 106 16.47 -16.34 6.44
N ARG A 107 15.69 -16.44 7.54
CA ARG A 107 14.24 -16.72 7.45
C ARG A 107 13.46 -15.56 6.85
N VAL A 108 13.85 -14.34 7.14
CA VAL A 108 13.24 -13.13 6.53
C VAL A 108 13.55 -13.08 5.03
N GLU A 109 14.80 -13.38 4.64
CA GLU A 109 15.19 -13.42 3.23
C GLU A 109 14.47 -14.54 2.46
N GLU A 110 14.35 -15.74 3.05
CA GLU A 110 13.57 -16.84 2.48
C GLU A 110 12.11 -16.42 2.21
N PHE A 111 11.49 -15.75 3.18
CA PHE A 111 10.13 -15.23 3.03
C PHE A 111 10.02 -14.22 1.87
N TYR A 112 10.91 -13.23 1.80
CA TYR A 112 10.90 -12.26 0.71
C TYR A 112 11.16 -12.90 -0.65
N ASP A 113 12.06 -13.89 -0.69
CA ASP A 113 12.35 -14.60 -1.93
C ASP A 113 11.18 -15.47 -2.37
N HIS A 114 10.47 -16.08 -1.44
CA HIS A 114 9.22 -16.80 -1.72
C HIS A 114 8.19 -15.86 -2.34
N LEU A 115 7.90 -14.71 -1.70
CA LEU A 115 6.95 -13.74 -2.22
C LEU A 115 7.29 -13.26 -3.63
N ARG A 116 8.59 -13.05 -3.92
CA ARG A 116 9.03 -12.62 -5.26
C ARG A 116 8.88 -13.68 -6.34
N LYS A 117 8.90 -14.94 -5.95
CA LYS A 117 8.84 -16.09 -6.87
C LYS A 117 7.43 -16.66 -7.02
N MET A 118 6.46 -16.11 -6.29
CA MET A 118 5.05 -16.55 -6.41
C MET A 118 4.58 -16.39 -7.84
N ASP A 119 3.95 -17.43 -8.36
CA ASP A 119 3.25 -17.38 -9.64
C ASP A 119 1.91 -16.68 -9.45
N TYR A 120 1.80 -15.47 -9.95
CA TYR A 120 0.60 -14.65 -9.81
C TYR A 120 -0.61 -15.16 -10.59
N PHE A 121 -0.44 -16.18 -11.41
CA PHE A 121 -1.53 -16.84 -12.13
C PHE A 121 -1.90 -18.20 -11.51
N ALA A 122 -1.12 -18.69 -10.54
CA ALA A 122 -1.46 -19.91 -9.83
C ALA A 122 -2.70 -19.70 -8.93
N GLN A 123 -3.60 -20.66 -8.96
CA GLN A 123 -4.76 -20.71 -8.07
C GLN A 123 -4.51 -21.80 -7.01
N ASP A 124 -3.59 -21.55 -6.08
CA ASP A 124 -3.24 -22.52 -5.05
C ASP A 124 -4.19 -22.51 -3.84
N GLY A 125 -5.11 -21.56 -3.78
CA GLY A 125 -6.11 -21.45 -2.72
C GLY A 125 -5.56 -21.08 -1.33
N ARG A 126 -4.25 -20.84 -1.19
CA ARG A 126 -3.64 -20.47 0.10
C ARG A 126 -4.09 -19.09 0.56
N THR A 127 -4.35 -18.99 1.85
CA THR A 127 -4.64 -17.72 2.52
C THR A 127 -3.35 -17.02 2.98
N ILE A 128 -3.47 -15.74 3.32
CA ILE A 128 -2.38 -15.00 4.00
C ILE A 128 -2.00 -15.68 5.30
N GLY A 129 -2.99 -16.18 6.06
CA GLY A 129 -2.76 -16.92 7.30
C GLY A 129 -1.90 -18.16 7.09
N ASP A 130 -2.21 -18.97 6.08
CA ASP A 130 -1.44 -20.18 5.74
C ASP A 130 0.00 -19.84 5.37
N LEU A 131 0.18 -18.84 4.51
CA LEU A 131 1.49 -18.37 4.11
C LEU A 131 2.33 -17.89 5.31
N LEU A 132 1.77 -17.05 6.14
CA LEU A 132 2.49 -16.52 7.30
C LEU A 132 2.74 -17.57 8.38
N GLU A 133 1.86 -18.57 8.55
CA GLU A 133 2.10 -19.69 9.45
C GLU A 133 3.23 -20.61 8.95
N GLU A 134 3.35 -20.81 7.64
CA GLU A 134 4.46 -21.58 7.04
C GLU A 134 5.83 -20.97 7.36
N PHE A 135 5.95 -19.65 7.24
CA PHE A 135 7.23 -18.94 7.47
C PHE A 135 7.49 -18.57 8.92
N PHE A 136 6.45 -18.31 9.71
CA PHE A 136 6.55 -17.84 11.09
C PHE A 136 5.62 -18.62 12.02
N PRO A 137 5.82 -19.97 12.15
CA PRO A 137 4.93 -20.82 12.91
C PRO A 137 4.87 -20.40 14.39
N GLY A 138 3.65 -20.27 14.91
CA GLY A 138 3.40 -19.88 16.30
C GLY A 138 3.79 -18.44 16.66
N ARG A 139 4.20 -17.60 15.67
CA ARG A 139 4.62 -16.23 15.91
C ARG A 139 3.52 -15.23 15.52
N ASP A 140 2.46 -15.19 16.31
CA ASP A 140 1.32 -14.31 16.07
C ASP A 140 1.68 -12.84 16.10
N ASP A 141 2.68 -12.45 16.90
CA ASP A 141 3.26 -11.11 16.94
C ASP A 141 3.82 -10.70 15.57
N VAL A 142 4.60 -11.57 14.95
CA VAL A 142 5.23 -11.35 13.63
C VAL A 142 4.17 -11.36 12.52
N LYS A 143 3.25 -12.31 12.55
CA LYS A 143 2.17 -12.43 11.56
C LYS A 143 1.30 -11.18 11.55
N ARG A 144 0.97 -10.64 12.72
CA ARG A 144 0.22 -9.37 12.83
C ARG A 144 1.01 -8.19 12.29
N LEU A 145 2.30 -8.05 12.64
CA LEU A 145 3.15 -7.00 12.09
C LEU A 145 3.22 -7.06 10.57
N LEU A 146 3.35 -8.25 10.00
CA LEU A 146 3.46 -8.42 8.54
C LEU A 146 2.13 -8.15 7.82
N LEU A 147 1.00 -8.45 8.44
CA LEU A 147 -0.32 -8.19 7.87
C LEU A 147 -0.73 -6.70 8.00
N GLU A 148 -0.41 -6.04 9.11
CA GLU A 148 -0.94 -4.73 9.48
C GLU A 148 -0.80 -3.67 8.38
N PRO A 149 0.37 -3.49 7.72
CA PRO A 149 0.51 -2.50 6.65
C PRO A 149 -0.40 -2.76 5.45
N ILE A 150 -0.66 -4.03 5.16
CA ILE A 150 -1.50 -4.44 4.04
C ILE A 150 -2.98 -4.27 4.39
N SER A 151 -3.35 -4.56 5.64
CA SER A 151 -4.71 -4.28 6.14
C SER A 151 -5.07 -2.79 6.05
N TYR A 152 -4.14 -1.90 6.40
CA TYR A 152 -4.34 -0.46 6.23
C TYR A 152 -4.39 -0.03 4.76
N ALA A 153 -3.63 -0.68 3.89
CA ALA A 153 -3.56 -0.31 2.48
C ALA A 153 -4.80 -0.74 1.69
N ASN A 154 -5.35 -1.92 1.96
CA ASN A 154 -6.42 -2.50 1.15
C ASN A 154 -7.50 -3.28 1.92
N GLY A 155 -7.46 -3.26 3.26
CA GLY A 155 -8.43 -3.96 4.10
C GLY A 155 -8.22 -5.47 4.22
N SER A 156 -7.05 -6.00 3.81
CA SER A 156 -6.79 -7.45 3.85
C SER A 156 -6.82 -8.04 5.26
N SER A 157 -7.24 -9.28 5.33
CA SER A 157 -7.30 -10.13 6.51
C SER A 157 -6.47 -11.42 6.30
N PHE A 158 -6.29 -12.22 7.36
CA PHE A 158 -5.62 -13.53 7.26
C PHE A 158 -6.34 -14.52 6.34
N MET A 159 -7.62 -14.30 6.05
CA MET A 159 -8.43 -15.19 5.20
C MET A 159 -8.35 -14.85 3.71
N ASP A 160 -7.73 -13.74 3.36
CA ASP A 160 -7.60 -13.32 1.96
C ASP A 160 -6.51 -14.10 1.22
N PRO A 161 -6.55 -14.15 -0.12
CA PRO A 161 -5.57 -14.91 -0.91
C PRO A 161 -4.13 -14.44 -0.69
N ALA A 162 -3.22 -15.37 -0.42
CA ALA A 162 -1.79 -15.12 -0.22
C ALA A 162 -1.15 -14.39 -1.42
N ILE A 163 -1.64 -14.66 -2.62
CA ILE A 163 -1.14 -14.04 -3.85
C ILE A 163 -1.38 -12.53 -3.89
N ALA A 164 -2.54 -12.07 -3.45
CA ALA A 164 -2.84 -10.63 -3.36
C ALA A 164 -1.90 -9.94 -2.36
N TYR A 165 -1.65 -10.58 -1.22
CA TYR A 165 -0.67 -10.12 -0.24
C TYR A 165 0.74 -10.03 -0.84
N GLY A 166 1.21 -11.08 -1.51
CA GLY A 166 2.54 -11.11 -2.12
C GLY A 166 2.76 -9.98 -3.12
N ILE A 167 1.78 -9.68 -3.97
CA ILE A 167 1.83 -8.57 -4.92
C ILE A 167 1.96 -7.22 -4.19
N VAL A 168 1.09 -6.96 -3.23
CA VAL A 168 1.06 -5.66 -2.55
C VAL A 168 2.29 -5.48 -1.68
N PHE A 169 2.62 -6.48 -0.85
CA PHE A 169 3.75 -6.44 0.07
C PHE A 169 5.10 -6.26 -0.64
N THR A 170 5.36 -7.02 -1.71
CA THR A 170 6.60 -6.89 -2.49
C THR A 170 6.73 -5.54 -3.18
N ASN A 171 5.63 -4.95 -3.64
CA ASN A 171 5.65 -3.61 -4.22
C ASN A 171 6.01 -2.54 -3.19
N PHE A 172 5.49 -2.61 -1.98
CA PHE A 172 5.84 -1.70 -0.90
C PHE A 172 7.30 -1.90 -0.45
N MET A 173 7.73 -3.14 -0.18
CA MET A 173 9.08 -3.46 0.27
C MET A 173 10.18 -3.08 -0.74
N ARG A 174 9.83 -2.94 -2.02
CA ARG A 174 10.81 -2.62 -3.06
C ARG A 174 11.35 -1.19 -2.95
N LYS A 175 10.49 -0.22 -2.67
CA LYS A 175 10.83 1.21 -2.67
C LYS A 175 10.08 2.04 -1.62
N GLY A 176 9.45 1.40 -0.65
CA GLY A 176 8.67 2.08 0.38
C GLY A 176 7.30 2.57 -0.09
N ILE A 177 6.67 3.35 0.77
CA ILE A 177 5.33 3.92 0.59
C ILE A 177 5.44 5.40 0.26
N TYR A 178 4.59 5.87 -0.63
CA TYR A 178 4.53 7.24 -1.11
C TYR A 178 3.16 7.87 -0.85
N THR A 179 3.12 9.18 -0.79
CA THR A 179 1.90 9.97 -0.70
C THR A 179 2.05 11.26 -1.50
N PHE A 180 0.97 12.02 -1.66
CA PHE A 180 1.07 13.38 -2.18
C PHE A 180 1.59 14.32 -1.09
N LYS A 181 2.40 15.31 -1.47
CA LYS A 181 2.84 16.37 -0.58
C LYS A 181 1.62 17.19 -0.15
N ASP A 182 1.54 17.46 1.14
CA ASP A 182 0.47 18.22 1.77
C ASP A 182 -0.91 17.52 1.79
N GLY A 183 -0.98 16.22 1.48
CA GLY A 183 -2.18 15.39 1.59
C GLY A 183 -2.95 15.20 0.30
#